data_09429ca3eb8be5c9ba57ea26f9382142
#
_entry.id   09429ca3eb8be5c9ba57ea26f9382142
#
_cell.length_a   1.000
_cell.length_b   1.000
_cell.length_c   1.000
_cell.angle_alpha   90.00
_cell.angle_beta   90.00
_cell.angle_gamma   90.00
#
_symmetry.space_group_name_H-M   'P 1'
#
loop_
_entity.id
_entity.type
_entity.pdbx_description
1 polymer ?
#
loop_
_entity_poly.entity_id
_entity_poly.type
_entity_poly.pdbx_seq_one_letter_code
_entity_poly.pdbx_strand_id
1 'polypeptide(L)'
;MTDSGLFERSEIAARGTRAFTNPLQRRFNTGVGAGYVGILSVELHFPGAGSLKGKRKYVKSAKAQLQNRFGASVAEVDHHDLWQRTRLTLSCVAREYREAEQLLDEAERYLAGQEFELVRTERDVVTID
;
A
#
# COMPACT_ATOMS: atom_id res chain seq x y z
N MET A 1 -9.19 -15.67 -2.65
CA MET A 1 -9.46 -15.06 -1.35
C MET A 1 -8.81 -13.71 -1.18
N THR A 2 -7.57 -13.62 -1.53
CA THR A 2 -6.81 -12.40 -1.31
C THR A 2 -7.23 -11.26 -2.20
N ASP A 3 -7.58 -11.53 -3.44
CA ASP A 3 -8.07 -10.48 -4.33
C ASP A 3 -9.41 -9.95 -3.84
N SER A 4 -10.23 -10.86 -3.34
CA SER A 4 -11.48 -10.48 -2.68
C SER A 4 -11.18 -9.63 -1.45
N GLY A 5 -10.12 -9.96 -0.73
CA GLY A 5 -9.71 -9.22 0.45
C GLY A 5 -9.36 -7.76 0.14
N LEU A 6 -8.66 -7.51 -0.96
CA LEU A 6 -8.34 -6.15 -1.34
C LEU A 6 -9.57 -5.40 -1.82
N PHE A 7 -10.45 -6.07 -2.55
CA PHE A 7 -11.69 -5.49 -3.00
C PHE A 7 -12.58 -5.16 -1.81
N GLU A 8 -12.62 -6.04 -0.84
CA GLU A 8 -13.31 -5.79 0.42
C GLU A 8 -12.71 -4.61 1.17
N ARG A 9 -11.43 -4.37 1.01
CA ARG A 9 -10.76 -3.23 1.62
C ARG A 9 -11.23 -1.91 1.02
N SER A 10 -11.54 -1.88 -0.26
CA SER A 10 -12.12 -0.67 -0.84
C SER A 10 -13.49 -0.39 -0.23
N GLU A 11 -14.28 -1.43 0.00
CA GLU A 11 -15.54 -1.28 0.70
C GLU A 11 -15.33 -0.89 2.16
N ILE A 12 -14.33 -1.47 2.80
CA ILE A 12 -13.98 -1.13 4.17
C ILE A 12 -13.51 0.31 4.24
N ALA A 13 -12.77 0.79 3.25
CA ALA A 13 -12.36 2.17 3.19
C ALA A 13 -13.58 3.10 3.12
N ALA A 14 -14.57 2.75 2.31
CA ALA A 14 -15.82 3.51 2.25
C ALA A 14 -16.58 3.46 3.58
N ARG A 15 -16.59 2.30 4.22
CA ARG A 15 -17.18 2.16 5.55
C ARG A 15 -16.33 2.85 6.60
N GLY A 16 -15.01 2.82 6.44
CA GLY A 16 -14.08 3.52 7.30
C GLY A 16 -14.36 5.00 7.30
N THR A 17 -14.67 5.57 6.13
CA THR A 17 -15.09 6.95 6.03
C THR A 17 -16.33 7.20 6.88
N ARG A 18 -17.28 6.28 6.87
CA ARG A 18 -18.44 6.38 7.75
C ARG A 18 -18.09 6.21 9.22
N ALA A 19 -17.17 5.31 9.54
CA ALA A 19 -16.70 5.12 10.90
C ALA A 19 -16.05 6.38 11.45
N PHE A 20 -15.43 7.17 10.59
CA PHE A 20 -14.84 8.44 10.95
C PHE A 20 -15.86 9.56 11.14
N THR A 21 -17.15 9.29 11.02
CA THR A 21 -18.19 10.30 11.25
C THR A 21 -18.70 10.31 12.69
N ASN A 22 -18.02 9.64 13.63
CA ASN A 22 -18.37 9.72 15.04
C ASN A 22 -18.07 11.12 15.59
N PRO A 23 -18.61 11.47 16.77
CA PRO A 23 -18.43 12.81 17.30
C PRO A 23 -16.98 13.24 17.49
N LEU A 24 -16.10 12.31 17.79
CA LEU A 24 -14.69 12.61 17.94
C LEU A 24 -14.08 12.98 16.57
N GLN A 25 -14.47 12.28 15.55
CA GLN A 25 -14.00 12.52 14.19
C GLN A 25 -14.47 13.87 13.68
N ARG A 26 -15.69 14.26 14.02
CA ARG A 26 -16.23 15.55 13.59
C ARG A 26 -15.45 16.74 14.11
N ARG A 27 -14.71 16.58 15.19
CA ARG A 27 -13.86 17.66 15.70
C ARG A 27 -12.73 18.00 14.74
N PHE A 28 -12.29 17.02 13.97
CA PHE A 28 -11.24 17.23 12.98
C PHE A 28 -11.81 17.76 11.68
N ASN A 29 -13.11 17.79 11.56
CA ASN A 29 -13.80 18.12 10.33
C ASN A 29 -14.40 19.50 10.33
N THR A 30 -13.64 20.47 10.80
CA THR A 30 -14.09 21.85 10.91
C THR A 30 -13.52 22.70 9.77
N GLY A 31 -13.61 22.19 8.53
CA GLY A 31 -13.07 22.87 7.36
C GLY A 31 -11.62 22.53 7.08
N VAL A 32 -10.98 21.79 7.97
CA VAL A 32 -9.61 21.31 7.78
C VAL A 32 -9.66 19.81 7.92
N GLY A 33 -9.38 19.08 6.86
CA GLY A 33 -9.34 17.63 6.88
C GLY A 33 -8.25 17.11 7.80
N ALA A 34 -8.41 15.88 8.29
CA ALA A 34 -7.43 15.23 9.14
C ALA A 34 -6.35 14.53 8.33
N GLY A 35 -6.36 14.68 7.01
CA GLY A 35 -5.36 14.11 6.14
C GLY A 35 -5.90 13.01 5.24
N TYR A 36 -4.97 12.38 4.53
CA TYR A 36 -5.27 11.34 3.55
C TYR A 36 -4.35 10.17 3.75
N VAL A 37 -4.85 8.98 3.51
CA VAL A 37 -4.04 7.77 3.53
C VAL A 37 -4.06 7.16 2.14
N GLY A 38 -2.90 7.17 1.51
CA GLY A 38 -2.71 6.47 0.24
C GLY A 38 -2.39 5.01 0.49
N ILE A 39 -3.08 4.12 -0.19
CA ILE A 39 -2.89 2.69 -0.07
C ILE A 39 -2.53 2.14 -1.44
N LEU A 40 -1.47 1.37 -1.52
CA LEU A 40 -1.03 0.70 -2.74
C LEU A 40 -0.80 -0.77 -2.43
N SER A 41 -1.43 -1.63 -3.19
CA SER A 41 -1.20 -3.06 -3.11
C SER A 41 -0.62 -3.53 -4.43
N VAL A 42 0.50 -4.23 -4.37
CA VAL A 42 1.20 -4.65 -5.56
C VAL A 42 1.48 -6.15 -5.50
N GLU A 43 1.39 -6.77 -6.65
CA GLU A 43 1.85 -8.14 -6.80
C GLU A 43 3.14 -8.11 -7.59
N LEU A 44 4.18 -8.72 -7.02
CA LEU A 44 5.51 -8.75 -7.59
C LEU A 44 5.90 -10.18 -7.96
N HIS A 45 6.58 -10.32 -9.07
CA HIS A 45 7.13 -11.58 -9.53
C HIS A 45 8.65 -11.48 -9.53
N PHE A 46 9.29 -12.51 -8.96
CA PHE A 46 10.75 -12.56 -8.83
C PHE A 46 11.32 -13.70 -9.69
N PRO A 47 11.53 -13.46 -10.98
CA PRO A 47 12.02 -14.54 -11.86
C PRO A 47 13.38 -15.07 -11.45
N GLY A 48 14.20 -14.24 -10.79
CA GLY A 48 15.52 -14.63 -10.33
C GLY A 48 15.54 -15.37 -9.01
N ALA A 49 14.40 -15.50 -8.31
CA ALA A 49 14.38 -16.16 -7.03
C ALA A 49 14.34 -17.68 -7.22
N GLY A 50 15.35 -18.38 -6.67
CA GLY A 50 15.44 -19.83 -6.75
C GLY A 50 15.02 -20.53 -5.47
N SER A 51 14.56 -19.78 -4.46
CA SER A 51 14.21 -20.33 -3.16
C SER A 51 13.42 -19.31 -2.36
N LEU A 52 12.77 -19.76 -1.28
CA LEU A 52 12.13 -18.84 -0.32
C LEU A 52 13.14 -17.91 0.32
N LYS A 53 14.33 -18.39 0.60
CA LYS A 53 15.38 -17.58 1.18
C LYS A 53 15.76 -16.43 0.25
N GLY A 54 15.91 -16.72 -1.03
CA GLY A 54 16.20 -15.70 -2.05
C GLY A 54 15.08 -14.69 -2.17
N LYS A 55 13.84 -15.16 -2.21
CA LYS A 55 12.68 -14.27 -2.25
C LYS A 55 12.63 -13.35 -1.03
N ARG A 56 12.86 -13.88 0.16
CA ARG A 56 12.84 -13.09 1.40
C ARG A 56 13.81 -11.92 1.37
N LYS A 57 14.96 -12.09 0.71
CA LYS A 57 15.92 -11.01 0.54
C LYS A 57 15.33 -9.89 -0.31
N TYR A 58 14.68 -10.24 -1.41
CA TYR A 58 14.02 -9.25 -2.28
C TYR A 58 12.91 -8.53 -1.53
N VAL A 59 12.07 -9.26 -0.82
CA VAL A 59 10.95 -8.69 -0.07
C VAL A 59 11.47 -7.75 1.02
N LYS A 60 12.47 -8.18 1.77
CA LYS A 60 13.05 -7.37 2.84
C LYS A 60 13.64 -6.08 2.29
N SER A 61 14.35 -6.17 1.18
CA SER A 61 14.95 -5.00 0.54
C SER A 61 13.88 -4.05 0.02
N ALA A 62 12.87 -4.56 -0.65
CA ALA A 62 11.78 -3.74 -1.17
C ALA A 62 11.05 -3.03 -0.04
N LYS A 63 10.74 -3.73 1.03
CA LYS A 63 10.08 -3.13 2.19
C LYS A 63 10.92 -2.02 2.79
N ALA A 64 12.21 -2.26 2.98
CA ALA A 64 13.12 -1.26 3.55
C ALA A 64 13.19 -0.02 2.67
N GLN A 65 13.27 -0.18 1.36
CA GLN A 65 13.34 0.95 0.44
C GLN A 65 12.04 1.75 0.44
N LEU A 66 10.90 1.07 0.45
CA LEU A 66 9.61 1.75 0.50
C LEU A 66 9.44 2.53 1.80
N GLN A 67 9.87 1.94 2.91
CA GLN A 67 9.84 2.61 4.20
C GLN A 67 10.75 3.83 4.24
N ASN A 68 11.96 3.69 3.74
CA ASN A 68 12.96 4.75 3.82
C ASN A 68 12.70 5.89 2.83
N ARG A 69 12.26 5.56 1.63
CA ARG A 69 12.08 6.56 0.58
C ARG A 69 10.76 7.32 0.70
N PHE A 70 9.71 6.63 1.11
CA PHE A 70 8.35 7.19 1.04
C PHE A 70 7.68 7.28 2.41
N GLY A 71 8.38 6.92 3.47
CA GLY A 71 7.78 6.89 4.80
C GLY A 71 6.61 5.94 4.89
N ALA A 72 6.60 4.89 4.07
CA ALA A 72 5.49 3.97 3.99
C ALA A 72 5.53 2.94 5.11
N SER A 73 4.36 2.51 5.53
CA SER A 73 4.19 1.29 6.30
C SER A 73 3.90 0.16 5.31
N VAL A 74 4.66 -0.94 5.38
CA VAL A 74 4.60 -1.99 4.36
C VAL A 74 4.49 -3.36 5.01
N ALA A 75 3.65 -4.21 4.43
CA ALA A 75 3.52 -5.58 4.88
C ALA A 75 3.39 -6.52 3.68
N GLU A 76 3.95 -7.70 3.80
CA GLU A 76 3.65 -8.79 2.87
C GLU A 76 2.33 -9.41 3.32
N VAL A 77 1.34 -9.34 2.46
CA VAL A 77 -0.04 -9.72 2.82
C VAL A 77 -0.49 -11.03 2.20
N ASP A 78 0.25 -11.54 1.23
CA ASP A 78 -0.08 -12.80 0.59
C ASP A 78 1.12 -13.42 -0.11
N HIS A 79 1.00 -14.68 -0.48
CA HIS A 79 2.00 -15.47 -1.18
C HIS A 79 3.29 -15.68 -0.38
N HIS A 80 3.16 -15.80 0.94
CA HIS A 80 4.29 -16.00 1.83
C HIS A 80 5.11 -17.24 1.48
N ASP A 81 4.43 -18.29 1.05
CA ASP A 81 5.06 -19.60 0.79
C ASP A 81 5.51 -19.76 -0.67
N LEU A 82 5.21 -18.79 -1.51
CA LEU A 82 5.63 -18.82 -2.91
C LEU A 82 6.97 -18.10 -3.05
N TRP A 83 7.93 -18.72 -3.69
CA TRP A 83 9.28 -18.16 -3.80
C TRP A 83 9.45 -17.21 -4.98
N GLN A 84 8.52 -17.19 -5.91
CA GLN A 84 8.59 -16.29 -7.05
C GLN A 84 7.53 -15.20 -7.06
N ARG A 85 6.71 -15.14 -6.03
CA ARG A 85 5.65 -14.14 -5.92
C ARG A 85 5.52 -13.59 -4.53
N THR A 86 5.11 -12.33 -4.46
CA THR A 86 4.68 -11.73 -3.21
C THR A 86 3.57 -10.73 -3.49
N ARG A 87 2.79 -10.46 -2.47
CA ARG A 87 1.88 -9.34 -2.47
C ARG A 87 2.25 -8.42 -1.32
N LEU A 88 2.58 -7.18 -1.66
CA LEU A 88 2.91 -6.16 -0.67
C LEU A 88 1.81 -5.11 -0.67
N THR A 89 1.41 -4.72 0.51
CA THR A 89 0.51 -3.57 0.67
C THR A 89 1.23 -2.53 1.49
N LEU A 90 1.18 -1.29 1.02
CA LEU A 90 1.81 -0.18 1.71
C LEU A 90 0.81 0.95 1.90
N SER A 91 1.08 1.79 2.89
CA SER A 91 0.29 2.99 3.12
C SER A 91 1.20 4.16 3.41
N CYS A 92 0.77 5.33 2.93
CA CYS A 92 1.44 6.61 3.18
C CYS A 92 0.41 7.60 3.65
N VAL A 93 0.77 8.38 4.65
CA VAL A 93 -0.10 9.46 5.13
C VAL A 93 0.36 10.76 4.52
N ALA A 94 -0.58 11.57 4.05
CA ALA A 94 -0.27 12.86 3.46
C ALA A 94 -1.27 13.90 3.91
N ARG A 95 -0.84 15.15 3.92
CA ARG A 95 -1.67 16.27 4.29
C ARG A 95 -2.71 16.59 3.21
N GLU A 96 -2.35 16.36 1.95
CA GLU A 96 -3.18 16.69 0.81
C GLU A 96 -3.41 15.49 -0.08
N TYR A 97 -4.56 15.45 -0.74
CA TYR A 97 -4.92 14.36 -1.64
C TYR A 97 -3.88 14.17 -2.75
N ARG A 98 -3.48 15.27 -3.37
CA ARG A 98 -2.48 15.24 -4.45
C ARG A 98 -1.14 14.68 -3.99
N GLU A 99 -0.76 15.00 -2.77
CA GLU A 99 0.48 14.50 -2.19
C GLU A 99 0.40 12.98 -1.99
N ALA A 100 -0.73 12.50 -1.50
CA ALA A 100 -0.95 11.07 -1.35
C ALA A 100 -0.84 10.35 -2.69
N GLU A 101 -1.50 10.87 -3.72
CA GLU A 101 -1.42 10.29 -5.06
C GLU A 101 0.01 10.31 -5.59
N GLN A 102 0.72 11.39 -5.38
CA GLN A 102 2.09 11.53 -5.84
C GLN A 102 3.02 10.52 -5.17
N LEU A 103 2.85 10.31 -3.87
CA LEU A 103 3.63 9.28 -3.15
C LEU A 103 3.36 7.88 -3.69
N LEU A 104 2.10 7.57 -4.00
CA LEU A 104 1.77 6.28 -4.60
C LEU A 104 2.35 6.14 -6.01
N ASP A 105 2.30 7.19 -6.80
CA ASP A 105 2.90 7.19 -8.14
C ASP A 105 4.40 6.93 -8.07
N GLU A 106 5.08 7.59 -7.15
CA GLU A 106 6.52 7.43 -6.98
C GLU A 106 6.88 6.03 -6.47
N ALA A 107 6.11 5.51 -5.54
CA ALA A 107 6.31 4.17 -5.02
C ALA A 107 6.13 3.12 -6.12
N GLU A 108 5.08 3.26 -6.91
CA GLU A 108 4.82 2.35 -8.03
C GLU A 108 5.93 2.44 -9.07
N ARG A 109 6.37 3.64 -9.39
CA ARG A 109 7.45 3.86 -10.35
C ARG A 109 8.77 3.25 -9.85
N TYR A 110 9.03 3.40 -8.56
CA TYR A 110 10.21 2.78 -7.96
C TYR A 110 10.16 1.25 -8.11
N LEU A 111 9.02 0.65 -7.78
CA LEU A 111 8.88 -0.80 -7.86
C LEU A 111 8.98 -1.31 -9.31
N ALA A 112 8.45 -0.57 -10.26
CA ALA A 112 8.51 -0.94 -11.67
C ALA A 112 9.94 -0.89 -12.23
N GLY A 113 10.83 -0.15 -11.60
CA GLY A 113 12.21 -0.01 -12.05
C GLY A 113 13.19 -1.00 -11.43
N GLN A 114 12.72 -1.99 -10.67
CA GLN A 114 13.58 -2.95 -10.01
C GLN A 114 13.79 -4.21 -10.86
N GLU A 115 14.60 -5.14 -10.35
CA GLU A 115 14.90 -6.41 -11.02
C GLU A 115 13.69 -7.34 -11.10
N PHE A 116 12.75 -7.18 -10.20
CA PHE A 116 11.53 -7.97 -10.20
C PHE A 116 10.46 -7.32 -11.07
N GLU A 117 9.42 -8.09 -11.37
CA GLU A 117 8.35 -7.63 -12.25
C GLU A 117 7.14 -7.18 -11.43
N LEU A 118 6.65 -6.00 -11.74
CA LEU A 118 5.40 -5.50 -11.19
C LEU A 118 4.25 -6.04 -12.04
N VAL A 119 3.51 -7.01 -11.48
CA VAL A 119 2.49 -7.74 -12.23
C VAL A 119 1.13 -7.08 -12.15
N ARG A 120 0.79 -6.57 -10.98
CA ARG A 120 -0.54 -6.02 -10.72
C ARG A 120 -0.46 -4.95 -9.64
N THR A 121 -1.23 -3.90 -9.82
CA THR A 121 -1.34 -2.82 -8.84
C THR A 121 -2.79 -2.48 -8.58
N GLU A 122 -3.09 -2.18 -7.34
CA GLU A 122 -4.38 -1.63 -6.93
C GLU A 122 -4.10 -0.54 -5.93
N ARG A 123 -4.84 0.56 -6.03
CA ARG A 123 -4.62 1.69 -5.12
C ARG A 123 -5.93 2.32 -4.68
N ASP A 124 -5.86 3.00 -3.56
CA ASP A 124 -6.95 3.77 -3.02
C ASP A 124 -6.39 4.94 -2.22
N VAL A 125 -7.13 6.02 -2.13
CA VAL A 125 -6.78 7.13 -1.25
C VAL A 125 -7.98 7.37 -0.34
N VAL A 126 -7.74 7.17 0.95
CA VAL A 126 -8.78 7.30 1.96
C VAL A 126 -8.71 8.69 2.56
N THR A 127 -9.84 9.35 2.58
CA THR A 127 -9.99 10.67 3.18
C THR A 127 -10.47 10.52 4.62
N ILE A 128 -9.80 11.21 5.51
CA ILE A 128 -10.22 11.25 6.92
C ILE A 128 -11.00 12.54 7.13
N ASP A 129 -12.29 12.44 6.91
CA ASP A 129 -13.20 13.60 7.04
C ASP A 129 -14.11 13.46 8.24
#